data_264d6a609c4deba39ac3c982f7423f69
#
_entry.id   264d6a609c4deba39ac3c982f7423f69
#
_cell.length_a   1.000
_cell.length_b   1.000
_cell.length_c   1.000
_cell.angle_alpha   90.00
_cell.angle_beta   90.00
_cell.angle_gamma   90.00
#
_symmetry.space_group_name_H-M   'P 1'
#
loop_
_entity.id
_entity.type
_entity.pdbx_description
1 polymer ?
#
loop_
_entity_poly.entity_id
_entity_poly.type
_entity_poly.pdbx_seq_one_letter_code
_entity_poly.pdbx_strand_id
1 'polypeptide(L)'
;MKVFLSAKIHGIHVTDKSLHYLGSVAICRDLLKAAEIQPYEQVHVVNLTNGQRWMTYAIPGKPGTFSLNGGGARLGEIGDVCILMTFEMLANYIPARVVYCDEKNCVADVCQYAHEVESEYA
;
A
#
# COMPACT_ATOMS: atom_id res chain seq x y z
N MET A 1 -4.59 12.04 -20.95
CA MET A 1 -4.48 11.04 -19.86
C MET A 1 -3.38 11.45 -18.90
N LYS A 2 -3.65 11.40 -17.61
CA LYS A 2 -2.68 11.67 -16.56
C LYS A 2 -2.66 10.49 -15.58
N VAL A 3 -1.56 10.36 -14.86
CA VAL A 3 -1.45 9.32 -13.82
C VAL A 3 -1.97 9.90 -12.51
N PHE A 4 -3.02 9.30 -11.98
CA PHE A 4 -3.65 9.72 -10.72
C PHE A 4 -3.51 8.64 -9.67
N LEU A 5 -3.51 9.05 -8.40
CA LEU A 5 -3.64 8.12 -7.29
C LEU A 5 -4.95 7.34 -7.43
N SER A 6 -4.88 6.01 -7.33
CA SER A 6 -6.02 5.11 -7.48
C SER A 6 -6.43 4.47 -6.17
N ALA A 7 -5.46 3.96 -5.41
CA ALA A 7 -5.70 3.35 -4.12
C ALA A 7 -4.54 3.61 -3.18
N LYS A 8 -4.82 3.58 -1.88
CA LYS A 8 -3.82 3.78 -0.84
C LYS A 8 -4.15 2.90 0.36
N ILE A 9 -3.15 2.20 0.86
CA ILE A 9 -3.25 1.47 2.13
C ILE A 9 -2.30 2.19 3.09
N HIS A 10 -2.85 2.76 4.15
CA HIS A 10 -2.11 3.60 5.08
C HIS A 10 -1.90 2.91 6.41
N GLY A 11 -0.65 2.87 6.86
CA GLY A 11 -0.33 2.39 8.20
C GLY A 11 -0.15 0.88 8.29
N ILE A 12 0.26 0.23 7.21
CA ILE A 12 0.53 -1.21 7.22
C ILE A 12 1.89 -1.49 7.88
N HIS A 13 1.94 -2.49 8.74
CA HIS A 13 3.14 -2.85 9.50
C HIS A 13 3.84 -4.04 8.87
N VAL A 14 5.16 -3.95 8.70
CA VAL A 14 5.97 -5.07 8.18
C VAL A 14 5.96 -6.20 9.21
N THR A 15 5.51 -7.39 8.79
CA THR A 15 5.48 -8.57 9.66
C THR A 15 6.57 -9.58 9.34
N ASP A 16 7.04 -9.61 8.09
CA ASP A 16 8.00 -10.60 7.61
C ASP A 16 8.88 -10.00 6.55
N LYS A 17 10.02 -10.62 6.30
CA LYS A 17 10.90 -10.27 5.18
C LYS A 17 11.66 -11.51 4.75
N SER A 18 11.90 -11.63 3.43
CA SER A 18 12.61 -12.77 2.85
C SER A 18 13.45 -12.31 1.65
N LEU A 19 14.75 -12.17 1.86
CA LEU A 19 15.68 -11.70 0.84
C LEU A 19 15.77 -12.65 -0.35
N HIS A 20 15.66 -13.95 -0.12
CA HIS A 20 15.84 -14.98 -1.14
C HIS A 20 14.55 -15.38 -1.85
N TYR A 21 13.45 -14.71 -1.55
CA TYR A 21 12.19 -14.92 -2.24
C TYR A 21 12.13 -14.03 -3.49
N LEU A 22 11.27 -14.39 -4.45
CA LEU A 22 11.04 -13.55 -5.63
C LEU A 22 10.57 -12.16 -5.19
N GLY A 23 11.05 -11.12 -5.88
CA GLY A 23 10.72 -9.75 -5.54
C GLY A 23 9.22 -9.51 -5.59
N SER A 24 8.65 -9.00 -4.50
CA SER A 24 7.23 -8.68 -4.35
C SER A 24 6.97 -8.16 -2.94
N VAL A 25 5.74 -7.75 -2.68
CA VAL A 25 5.25 -7.57 -1.33
C VAL A 25 4.01 -8.44 -1.14
N ALA A 26 4.02 -9.29 -0.13
CA ALA A 26 2.85 -10.07 0.23
C ALA A 26 2.00 -9.23 1.18
N ILE A 27 0.77 -8.96 0.77
CA ILE A 27 -0.13 -8.05 1.49
C ILE A 27 -1.35 -8.84 1.93
N CYS A 28 -1.75 -8.66 3.18
CA CYS A 28 -3.00 -9.22 3.71
C CYS A 28 -4.11 -9.14 2.65
N ARG A 29 -4.68 -10.31 2.32
CA ARG A 29 -5.70 -10.38 1.26
C ARG A 29 -6.92 -9.50 1.53
N ASP A 30 -7.26 -9.30 2.80
CA ASP A 30 -8.41 -8.47 3.16
C ASP A 30 -8.14 -6.99 2.89
N LEU A 31 -6.89 -6.55 3.07
CA LEU A 31 -6.48 -5.19 2.73
C LEU A 31 -6.49 -4.97 1.22
N LEU A 32 -5.99 -5.94 0.45
CA LEU A 32 -6.02 -5.84 -1.02
C LEU A 32 -7.46 -5.74 -1.52
N LYS A 33 -8.35 -6.55 -0.96
CA LYS A 33 -9.76 -6.54 -1.32
C LYS A 33 -10.41 -5.20 -0.98
N ALA A 34 -10.16 -4.69 0.22
CA ALA A 34 -10.71 -3.40 0.65
C ALA A 34 -10.21 -2.24 -0.22
N ALA A 35 -8.96 -2.28 -0.64
CA ALA A 35 -8.35 -1.25 -1.49
C ALA A 35 -8.65 -1.47 -2.98
N GLU A 36 -9.23 -2.60 -3.35
CA GLU A 36 -9.47 -3.01 -4.73
C GLU A 36 -8.16 -3.08 -5.54
N ILE A 37 -7.10 -3.58 -4.91
CA ILE A 37 -5.82 -3.85 -5.55
C ILE A 37 -5.79 -5.33 -5.93
N GLN A 38 -5.49 -5.59 -7.21
CA GLN A 38 -5.47 -6.96 -7.72
C GLN A 38 -4.11 -7.63 -7.51
N PRO A 39 -4.07 -8.96 -7.43
CA PRO A 39 -2.81 -9.69 -7.43
C PRO A 39 -1.97 -9.30 -8.65
N TYR A 40 -0.67 -9.16 -8.44
CA TYR A 40 0.34 -8.77 -9.44
C TYR A 40 0.24 -7.31 -9.90
N GLU A 41 -0.64 -6.54 -9.33
CA GLU A 41 -0.71 -5.10 -9.62
C GLU A 41 0.53 -4.40 -9.07
N GLN A 42 1.06 -3.45 -9.83
CA GLN A 42 2.20 -2.64 -9.38
C GLN A 42 1.80 -1.79 -8.19
N VAL A 43 2.66 -1.75 -7.18
CA VAL A 43 2.46 -0.92 -6.00
C VAL A 43 3.72 -0.10 -5.71
N HIS A 44 3.51 1.12 -5.23
CA HIS A 44 4.57 1.95 -4.68
C HIS A 44 4.55 1.79 -3.16
N VAL A 45 5.70 1.51 -2.59
CA VAL A 45 5.84 1.36 -1.14
C VAL A 45 6.60 2.56 -0.60
N VAL A 46 6.07 3.17 0.46
CA VAL A 46 6.75 4.23 1.20
C VAL A 46 6.90 3.75 2.63
N ASN A 47 8.13 3.58 3.08
CA ASN A 47 8.41 3.21 4.45
C ASN A 47 8.49 4.49 5.30
N LEU A 48 7.48 4.73 6.12
CA LEU A 48 7.41 5.94 6.95
C LEU A 48 8.47 5.97 8.03
N THR A 49 8.94 4.81 8.45
CA THR A 49 9.91 4.69 9.54
C THR A 49 11.31 5.14 9.11
N ASN A 50 11.71 4.83 7.87
CA ASN A 50 13.06 5.17 7.40
C ASN A 50 13.10 6.05 6.14
N GLY A 51 11.95 6.36 5.55
CA GLY A 51 11.87 7.22 4.36
C GLY A 51 12.18 6.54 3.03
N GLN A 52 12.45 5.24 3.01
CA GLN A 52 12.72 4.51 1.78
C GLN A 52 11.45 4.39 0.93
N ARG A 53 11.64 4.44 -0.39
CA ARG A 53 10.53 4.32 -1.36
C ARG A 53 10.97 3.41 -2.49
N TRP A 54 10.08 2.50 -2.90
CA TRP A 54 10.36 1.63 -4.04
C TRP A 54 9.07 1.17 -4.70
N MET A 55 9.22 0.61 -5.90
CA MET A 55 8.11 0.02 -6.64
C MET A 55 8.31 -1.48 -6.73
N THR A 56 7.21 -2.21 -6.61
CA THR A 56 7.18 -3.65 -6.74
C THR A 56 5.78 -4.07 -7.18
N TYR A 57 5.38 -5.28 -6.94
CA TYR A 57 4.03 -5.75 -7.20
C TYR A 57 3.47 -6.51 -6.00
N ALA A 58 2.15 -6.52 -5.90
CA ALA A 58 1.45 -7.13 -4.78
C ALA A 58 1.15 -8.60 -5.03
N ILE A 59 1.32 -9.42 -4.01
CA ILE A 59 0.78 -10.78 -3.99
C ILE A 59 -0.09 -10.93 -2.74
N PRO A 60 -1.17 -11.76 -2.81
CA PRO A 60 -2.02 -11.96 -1.65
C PRO A 60 -1.27 -12.71 -0.56
N GLY A 61 -1.37 -12.22 0.66
CA GLY A 61 -0.84 -12.86 1.85
C GLY A 61 -1.96 -13.30 2.78
N LYS A 62 -1.58 -14.05 3.82
CA LYS A 62 -2.49 -14.45 4.88
C LYS A 62 -2.98 -13.22 5.63
N PRO A 63 -4.15 -13.31 6.33
CA PRO A 63 -4.61 -12.20 7.16
C PRO A 63 -3.52 -11.70 8.11
N GLY A 64 -3.37 -10.38 8.18
CA GLY A 64 -2.38 -9.73 9.04
C GLY A 64 -0.97 -9.66 8.47
N THR A 65 -0.70 -10.23 7.30
CA THR A 65 0.65 -10.28 6.72
C THR A 65 0.98 -9.03 5.91
N PHE A 66 2.19 -8.54 6.08
CA PHE A 66 2.84 -7.65 5.13
C PHE A 66 4.32 -8.05 5.08
N SER A 67 4.71 -8.76 4.03
CA SER A 67 6.07 -9.31 3.89
C SER A 67 6.83 -8.60 2.78
N LEU A 68 8.05 -8.18 3.08
CA LEU A 68 8.97 -7.59 2.11
C LEU A 68 9.83 -8.70 1.52
N ASN A 69 9.66 -8.97 0.23
CA ASN A 69 10.33 -10.09 -0.45
C ASN A 69 11.38 -9.60 -1.42
N GLY A 70 12.43 -10.42 -1.62
CA GLY A 70 13.49 -10.09 -2.56
C GLY A 70 14.29 -8.85 -2.13
N GLY A 71 14.68 -8.02 -3.08
CA GLY A 71 15.46 -6.81 -2.82
C GLY A 71 14.77 -5.83 -1.89
N GLY A 72 13.45 -5.79 -1.88
CA GLY A 72 12.68 -4.96 -0.96
C GLY A 72 12.89 -5.30 0.50
N ALA A 73 13.33 -6.54 0.80
CA ALA A 73 13.63 -6.95 2.17
C ALA A 73 14.77 -6.12 2.79
N ARG A 74 15.58 -5.47 1.98
CA ARG A 74 16.65 -4.59 2.47
C ARG A 74 16.18 -3.17 2.79
N LEU A 75 14.94 -2.84 2.44
CA LEU A 75 14.41 -1.47 2.55
C LEU A 75 13.50 -1.29 3.77
N GLY A 76 13.38 -2.30 4.61
CA GLY A 76 12.59 -2.19 5.83
C GLY A 76 12.91 -3.30 6.83
N GLU A 77 12.47 -3.07 8.05
CA GLU A 77 12.60 -4.01 9.15
C GLU A 77 11.20 -4.40 9.66
N ILE A 78 11.11 -5.56 10.29
CA ILE A 78 9.86 -5.98 10.93
C ILE A 78 9.42 -4.92 11.94
N GLY A 79 8.16 -4.52 11.88
CA GLY A 79 7.61 -3.47 12.72
C GLY A 79 7.58 -2.09 12.06
N ASP A 80 8.29 -1.89 10.95
CA ASP A 80 8.24 -0.63 10.22
C ASP A 80 6.83 -0.38 9.69
N VAL A 81 6.44 0.89 9.66
CA VAL A 81 5.12 1.30 9.19
C VAL A 81 5.23 1.87 7.79
N CYS A 82 4.41 1.36 6.88
CA CYS A 82 4.46 1.73 5.48
C CYS A 82 3.13 2.25 4.96
N ILE A 83 3.21 2.90 3.80
CA ILE A 83 2.06 3.25 2.97
C ILE A 83 2.26 2.55 1.62
N LEU A 84 1.18 1.98 1.11
CA LEU A 84 1.15 1.39 -0.23
C LEU A 84 0.24 2.24 -1.10
N MET A 85 0.66 2.48 -2.35
CA MET A 85 -0.14 3.27 -3.29
C MET A 85 -0.17 2.60 -4.66
N THR A 86 -1.30 2.72 -5.33
CA THR A 86 -1.42 2.38 -6.74
C THR A 86 -1.87 3.60 -7.52
N PHE A 87 -1.54 3.61 -8.80
CA PHE A 87 -1.83 4.72 -9.71
C PHE A 87 -2.48 4.19 -10.97
N GLU A 88 -3.23 5.04 -11.63
CA GLU A 88 -3.97 4.67 -12.83
C GLU A 88 -3.97 5.83 -13.82
N MET A 89 -3.88 5.52 -15.10
CA MET A 89 -3.97 6.55 -16.14
C MET A 89 -5.42 6.84 -16.43
N LEU A 90 -5.83 8.08 -16.19
CA LEU A 90 -7.21 8.53 -16.34
C LEU A 90 -7.25 9.89 -17.02
N ALA A 91 -8.34 10.19 -17.68
CA ALA A 91 -8.57 11.55 -18.23
C ALA A 91 -8.77 12.54 -17.08
N ASN A 92 -9.52 12.15 -16.05
CA ASN A 92 -9.82 12.97 -14.89
C ASN A 92 -9.70 12.13 -13.61
N TYR A 93 -9.44 12.80 -12.50
CA TYR A 93 -9.32 12.15 -11.21
C TYR A 93 -10.65 11.50 -10.79
N ILE A 94 -10.57 10.25 -10.39
CA ILE A 94 -11.66 9.53 -9.71
C ILE A 94 -11.21 9.38 -8.26
N PRO A 95 -12.05 9.74 -7.27
CA PRO A 95 -11.64 9.69 -5.87
C PRO A 95 -10.98 8.36 -5.50
N ALA A 96 -9.74 8.44 -5.03
CA ALA A 96 -8.94 7.28 -4.66
C ALA A 96 -9.53 6.60 -3.42
N ARG A 97 -9.47 5.27 -3.42
CA ARG A 97 -9.89 4.48 -2.27
C ARG A 97 -8.74 4.41 -1.27
N VAL A 98 -9.01 4.80 -0.03
CA VAL A 98 -8.00 4.81 1.03
C VAL A 98 -8.43 3.86 2.15
N VAL A 99 -7.56 2.91 2.45
CA VAL A 99 -7.77 1.93 3.52
C VAL A 99 -6.78 2.23 4.64
N TYR A 100 -7.29 2.42 5.84
CA TYR A 100 -6.46 2.60 7.04
C TYR A 100 -6.37 1.27 7.78
N CYS A 101 -5.16 0.91 8.19
CA CYS A 101 -4.89 -0.31 8.94
C CYS A 101 -4.80 -0.02 10.42
N ASP A 102 -5.18 -1.02 11.23
CA ASP A 102 -4.82 -1.03 12.63
C ASP A 102 -3.42 -1.66 12.78
N GLU A 103 -2.94 -1.78 14.01
CA GLU A 103 -1.61 -2.31 14.32
C GLU A 103 -1.43 -3.81 14.00
N LYS A 104 -2.52 -4.52 13.73
CA LYS A 104 -2.51 -5.93 13.35
C LYS A 104 -2.73 -6.13 11.85
N ASN A 105 -2.65 -5.06 11.07
CA ASN A 105 -2.92 -5.07 9.65
C ASN A 105 -4.34 -5.51 9.28
N CYS A 106 -5.29 -5.21 10.16
CA CYS A 106 -6.70 -5.36 9.86
C CYS A 106 -7.25 -4.04 9.35
N VAL A 107 -8.32 -4.11 8.57
CA VAL A 107 -8.99 -2.91 8.06
C VAL A 107 -9.62 -2.17 9.26
N ALA A 108 -9.17 -0.93 9.48
CA ALA A 108 -9.74 -0.07 10.52
C ALA A 108 -10.79 0.87 9.94
N ASP A 109 -10.53 1.40 8.74
CA ASP A 109 -11.45 2.33 8.08
C ASP A 109 -11.20 2.34 6.58
N VAL A 110 -12.22 2.69 5.81
CA VAL A 110 -12.15 2.86 4.36
C VAL A 110 -12.83 4.17 4.00
N CYS A 111 -12.13 5.01 3.25
CA CYS A 111 -12.70 6.27 2.78
C CYS A 111 -12.26 6.55 1.35
N GLN A 112 -12.68 7.70 0.82
CA GLN A 112 -12.26 8.16 -0.49
C GLN A 112 -11.65 9.55 -0.35
N TYR A 113 -10.57 9.80 -1.11
CA TYR A 113 -10.00 11.13 -1.20
C TYR A 113 -10.83 11.96 -2.17
N ALA A 114 -11.68 12.82 -1.61
CA ALA A 114 -12.51 13.73 -2.36
C ALA A 114 -11.89 15.14 -2.40
N HIS A 115 -12.44 15.99 -3.25
CA HIS A 115 -11.91 17.34 -3.46
C HIS A 115 -12.16 18.29 -2.30
N GLU A 116 -13.04 17.95 -1.39
CA GLU A 116 -13.43 18.82 -0.26
C GLU A 116 -12.23 19.19 0.64
N VAL A 117 -11.19 18.38 0.64
CA VAL A 117 -9.98 18.66 1.41
C VAL A 117 -9.34 19.97 0.99
N GLU A 118 -9.57 20.43 -0.23
CA GLU A 118 -9.02 21.68 -0.74
C GLU A 118 -9.47 22.90 0.09
N SER A 119 -10.69 22.87 0.60
CA SER A 119 -11.23 23.98 1.38
C SER A 119 -10.44 24.23 2.65
N GLU A 120 -9.75 23.23 3.17
CA GLU A 120 -8.93 23.34 4.37
C GLU A 120 -7.62 24.10 4.13
N TYR A 121 -7.20 24.18 2.87
CA TYR A 121 -5.95 24.81 2.48
C TYR A 121 -6.13 26.10 1.69
N ALA A 122 -7.36 26.50 1.48
CA ALA A 122 -7.69 27.68 0.70
C ALA A 122 -7.46 29.01 1.46
#